data_5bf8abfada71dfac42594779ae2a5ecd
#
_entry.id   5bf8abfada71dfac42594779ae2a5ecd
#
_cell.length_a   1.000
_cell.length_b   1.000
_cell.length_c   1.000
_cell.angle_alpha   90.00
_cell.angle_beta   90.00
_cell.angle_gamma   90.00
#
_symmetry.space_group_name_H-M   'P 1'
#
loop_
_entity.id
_entity.type
_entity.pdbx_description
1 polymer ?
#
loop_
_entity_poly.entity_id
_entity_poly.type
_entity_poly.pdbx_seq_one_letter_code
_entity_poly.pdbx_strand_id
1 'polypeptide(L)'
;MISTKKTFFIMAVLLLTISSVMAGEPYKNFKVAVYSRAYETVKMGDLSYIEPIWDEVTRQVHVDKIYLETHRDLLIVDEATLLKAKKFFEDRGVKTAGGITLTVNESNNFETFCYTNPEHRKKVKEIVEFTAKHFDELILDDFFFTSCKCDLCIKEKGTKSWTDYRLGLMTQAARELVIDAAKKVNPKIKVVIKYPNWYDHFQGCGFNLETEPKMFDGLYAGTETRDPSSNQHLQPYLGYLIFRYFDNLKPGKNGGGWVDPGGLTYMDRYAEQLWLTMFAKAPEITLFDIRQLQRPLLKTDRAAWQSIENCSFNYDEMMKPVVDKNGKMVQPTTIARAAGYTFETIDRFLGQLGNPVGVKSYKPFHSTGEEFLQNYMGMIGVPMDIVSEFPENEPIVFLTEQAKFDPEIVAKIKKQLQSGKDVMVTSGFLNAMQDKGLGDIAELRLTGQKASVKEFAASWGPHSFIEQKIIIPQIRYNTNDSWEVVSAFDKTNGWPIIHRADYSKGKLYVLAIPDNVIDLYHFPVDVLSGIKEILTPNMPALLEAPGYTSLFVYDNNTVIVESFADETRQVKLRLGDGFSKAKNLVSGENILGEKKEYPQRRKPTIIKSVLNLELKPHSYMVLQLEK
;
A
#
# COMPACT_ATOMS: atom_id res chain seq x y z
N MET A 1 78.52 -15.43 -26.18
CA MET A 1 77.49 -16.15 -25.40
C MET A 1 76.36 -15.18 -25.08
N ILE A 2 75.27 -15.26 -25.87
CA ILE A 2 74.13 -14.34 -25.80
C ILE A 2 73.00 -15.07 -25.08
N SER A 3 72.59 -14.56 -23.92
CA SER A 3 71.47 -15.09 -23.15
C SER A 3 70.16 -14.35 -23.53
N THR A 4 69.26 -15.03 -24.15
CA THR A 4 67.90 -14.56 -24.51
C THR A 4 66.96 -14.79 -23.34
N LYS A 5 66.50 -13.68 -22.70
CA LYS A 5 65.41 -13.68 -21.75
C LYS A 5 64.08 -13.66 -22.54
N LYS A 6 63.29 -14.73 -22.44
CA LYS A 6 61.92 -14.78 -22.91
C LYS A 6 61.01 -14.11 -21.88
N THR A 7 60.43 -12.98 -22.25
CA THR A 7 59.40 -12.31 -21.49
C THR A 7 58.03 -12.93 -21.86
N PHE A 8 57.42 -13.60 -20.89
CA PHE A 8 56.00 -14.07 -21.04
C PHE A 8 55.05 -12.92 -20.73
N PHE A 9 54.33 -12.46 -21.73
CA PHE A 9 53.20 -11.53 -21.57
C PHE A 9 51.96 -12.36 -21.23
N ILE A 10 51.53 -12.31 -19.96
CA ILE A 10 50.25 -12.88 -19.53
C ILE A 10 49.19 -11.81 -19.83
N MET A 11 48.43 -12.02 -20.89
CA MET A 11 47.26 -11.22 -21.24
C MET A 11 46.09 -11.72 -20.38
N ALA A 12 45.81 -11.02 -19.27
CA ALA A 12 44.63 -11.28 -18.48
C ALA A 12 43.42 -10.76 -19.27
N VAL A 13 42.68 -11.66 -19.89
CA VAL A 13 41.38 -11.38 -20.46
C VAL A 13 40.38 -11.25 -19.30
N LEU A 14 40.05 -10.02 -18.94
CA LEU A 14 38.95 -9.72 -18.05
C LEU A 14 37.66 -10.07 -18.81
N LEU A 15 37.12 -11.25 -18.57
CA LEU A 15 35.76 -11.60 -18.95
C LEU A 15 34.80 -10.77 -18.05
N LEU A 16 34.44 -9.60 -18.55
CA LEU A 16 33.24 -8.90 -18.10
C LEU A 16 32.05 -9.78 -18.49
N THR A 17 31.58 -10.59 -17.57
CA THR A 17 30.25 -11.21 -17.69
C THR A 17 29.23 -10.09 -17.61
N ILE A 18 28.89 -9.50 -18.75
CA ILE A 18 27.67 -8.73 -18.88
C ILE A 18 26.55 -9.74 -18.64
N SER A 19 25.99 -9.74 -17.44
CA SER A 19 24.72 -10.44 -17.18
C SER A 19 23.67 -9.70 -18.01
N SER A 20 23.47 -10.14 -19.26
CA SER A 20 22.36 -9.68 -20.07
C SER A 20 21.08 -10.06 -19.32
N VAL A 21 20.35 -9.07 -18.82
CA VAL A 21 19.03 -9.28 -18.26
C VAL A 21 18.14 -9.77 -19.40
N MET A 22 17.69 -11.02 -19.30
CA MET A 22 16.75 -11.60 -20.27
C MET A 22 15.34 -11.15 -19.88
N ALA A 23 14.74 -10.29 -20.68
CA ALA A 23 13.32 -9.94 -20.53
C ALA A 23 12.46 -11.18 -20.78
N GLY A 24 11.44 -11.37 -19.93
CA GLY A 24 10.50 -12.48 -20.08
C GLY A 24 10.88 -13.78 -19.35
N GLU A 25 11.95 -13.80 -18.55
CA GLU A 25 12.23 -14.91 -17.64
C GLU A 25 11.30 -14.85 -16.40
N PRO A 26 10.91 -16.02 -15.83
CA PRO A 26 10.08 -16.07 -14.63
C PRO A 26 10.74 -15.39 -13.43
N TYR A 27 9.96 -14.58 -12.71
CA TYR A 27 10.40 -13.98 -11.44
C TYR A 27 10.43 -15.06 -10.35
N LYS A 28 11.42 -14.97 -9.45
CA LYS A 28 11.67 -15.99 -8.42
C LYS A 28 10.76 -15.84 -7.21
N ASN A 29 10.39 -14.62 -6.89
CA ASN A 29 9.78 -14.30 -5.59
C ASN A 29 8.27 -14.00 -5.66
N PHE A 30 7.71 -13.88 -6.87
CA PHE A 30 6.29 -13.57 -7.08
C PHE A 30 5.83 -14.00 -8.47
N LYS A 31 4.53 -13.89 -8.70
CA LYS A 31 3.90 -14.15 -10.00
C LYS A 31 3.31 -12.90 -10.60
N VAL A 32 3.29 -12.82 -11.92
CA VAL A 32 2.67 -11.73 -12.65
C VAL A 32 1.46 -12.24 -13.40
N ALA A 33 0.32 -11.58 -13.18
CA ALA A 33 -0.89 -11.79 -13.94
C ALA A 33 -1.19 -10.56 -14.81
N VAL A 34 -1.91 -10.78 -15.90
CA VAL A 34 -2.47 -9.72 -16.76
C VAL A 34 -3.98 -9.88 -16.78
N TYR A 35 -4.72 -8.78 -16.78
CA TYR A 35 -6.16 -8.79 -16.95
C TYR A 35 -6.55 -8.42 -18.37
N SER A 36 -7.50 -9.15 -18.95
CA SER A 36 -8.13 -8.83 -20.23
C SER A 36 -9.60 -8.54 -19.99
N ARG A 37 -10.04 -7.31 -20.21
CA ARG A 37 -11.46 -6.96 -20.06
C ARG A 37 -12.30 -7.69 -21.12
N ALA A 38 -13.59 -7.82 -20.88
CA ALA A 38 -14.53 -8.46 -21.82
C ALA A 38 -14.44 -7.86 -23.24
N TYR A 39 -14.21 -6.55 -23.35
CA TYR A 39 -14.05 -5.83 -24.62
C TYR A 39 -12.83 -6.29 -25.45
N GLU A 40 -11.77 -6.70 -24.84
CA GLU A 40 -10.59 -7.27 -25.50
C GLU A 40 -10.75 -8.78 -25.67
N THR A 41 -11.33 -9.47 -24.69
CA THR A 41 -11.51 -10.93 -24.74
C THR A 41 -12.41 -11.35 -25.90
N VAL A 42 -13.48 -10.61 -26.22
CA VAL A 42 -14.34 -10.92 -27.38
C VAL A 42 -13.59 -10.88 -28.72
N LYS A 43 -12.51 -10.11 -28.82
CA LYS A 43 -11.70 -10.01 -30.04
C LYS A 43 -10.74 -11.20 -30.20
N MET A 44 -10.46 -11.94 -29.13
CA MET A 44 -9.51 -13.07 -29.12
C MET A 44 -10.04 -14.32 -29.82
N GLY A 45 -11.29 -14.30 -30.29
CA GLY A 45 -11.79 -15.29 -31.25
C GLY A 45 -11.04 -15.28 -32.58
N ASP A 46 -10.44 -14.14 -32.94
CA ASP A 46 -9.47 -13.99 -34.01
C ASP A 46 -8.05 -13.98 -33.41
N LEU A 47 -7.30 -15.05 -33.64
CA LEU A 47 -5.93 -15.18 -33.11
C LEU A 47 -4.96 -14.17 -33.74
N SER A 48 -5.25 -13.67 -34.94
CA SER A 48 -4.45 -12.61 -35.58
C SER A 48 -4.52 -11.29 -34.82
N TYR A 49 -5.54 -11.07 -33.99
CA TYR A 49 -5.64 -9.94 -33.08
C TYR A 49 -4.71 -10.09 -31.86
N ILE A 50 -4.76 -11.24 -31.18
CA ILE A 50 -4.07 -11.38 -29.89
C ILE A 50 -2.60 -11.78 -30.04
N GLU A 51 -2.23 -12.53 -31.06
CA GLU A 51 -0.88 -13.05 -31.24
C GLU A 51 0.19 -11.95 -31.27
N PRO A 52 0.10 -10.90 -32.11
CA PRO A 52 1.10 -9.82 -32.13
C PRO A 52 1.13 -9.01 -30.82
N ILE A 53 -0.02 -8.83 -30.19
CA ILE A 53 -0.13 -8.12 -28.89
C ILE A 53 0.60 -8.90 -27.79
N TRP A 54 0.32 -10.21 -27.72
CA TRP A 54 0.90 -11.07 -26.71
C TRP A 54 2.41 -11.21 -26.87
N ASP A 55 2.86 -11.37 -28.12
CA ASP A 55 4.29 -11.42 -28.44
C ASP A 55 5.00 -10.12 -28.06
N GLU A 56 4.39 -8.95 -28.27
CA GLU A 56 4.96 -7.68 -27.90
C GLU A 56 5.04 -7.51 -26.36
N VAL A 57 3.99 -7.84 -25.63
CA VAL A 57 3.95 -7.74 -24.18
C VAL A 57 4.97 -8.71 -23.55
N THR A 58 4.99 -9.98 -23.97
CA THR A 58 5.84 -11.00 -23.34
C THR A 58 7.31 -10.91 -23.71
N ARG A 59 7.66 -10.14 -24.73
CA ARG A 59 9.06 -9.74 -24.98
C ARG A 59 9.58 -8.72 -23.97
N GLN A 60 8.73 -8.02 -23.24
CA GLN A 60 9.07 -6.90 -22.35
C GLN A 60 8.83 -7.19 -20.88
N VAL A 61 7.90 -8.08 -20.56
CA VAL A 61 7.56 -8.52 -19.20
C VAL A 61 7.16 -10.00 -19.18
N HIS A 62 7.60 -10.76 -18.16
CA HIS A 62 7.13 -12.12 -17.98
C HIS A 62 5.71 -12.15 -17.41
N VAL A 63 4.87 -13.06 -17.91
CA VAL A 63 3.49 -13.24 -17.46
C VAL A 63 3.22 -14.71 -17.16
N ASP A 64 2.84 -15.00 -15.92
CA ASP A 64 2.50 -16.35 -15.45
C ASP A 64 1.03 -16.71 -15.66
N LYS A 65 0.13 -15.71 -15.60
CA LYS A 65 -1.33 -15.91 -15.63
C LYS A 65 -2.05 -14.80 -16.39
N ILE A 66 -3.17 -15.16 -17.01
CA ILE A 66 -4.12 -14.18 -17.55
C ILE A 66 -5.52 -14.41 -16.98
N TYR A 67 -6.16 -13.34 -16.55
CA TYR A 67 -7.57 -13.30 -16.28
C TYR A 67 -8.31 -12.92 -17.55
N LEU A 68 -9.19 -13.82 -18.03
CA LEU A 68 -10.06 -13.58 -19.17
C LEU A 68 -11.44 -13.17 -18.64
N GLU A 69 -11.76 -11.91 -18.77
CA GLU A 69 -13.05 -11.41 -18.31
C GLU A 69 -14.17 -11.91 -19.22
N THR A 70 -15.22 -12.45 -18.59
CA THR A 70 -16.35 -13.05 -19.29
C THR A 70 -17.54 -12.11 -19.40
N HIS A 71 -17.61 -11.10 -18.51
CA HIS A 71 -18.72 -10.14 -18.47
C HIS A 71 -18.26 -8.75 -18.00
N ARG A 72 -18.70 -7.71 -18.72
CA ARG A 72 -18.63 -6.29 -18.37
C ARG A 72 -19.71 -5.53 -19.17
N ASP A 73 -20.46 -4.61 -18.53
CA ASP A 73 -21.45 -3.74 -19.16
C ASP A 73 -22.47 -4.50 -20.04
N LEU A 74 -23.02 -5.59 -19.50
CA LEU A 74 -23.94 -6.51 -20.18
C LEU A 74 -23.33 -7.26 -21.38
N LEU A 75 -22.07 -6.97 -21.75
CA LEU A 75 -21.34 -7.76 -22.73
C LEU A 75 -20.93 -9.09 -22.11
N ILE A 76 -21.32 -10.20 -22.75
CA ILE A 76 -20.88 -11.55 -22.38
C ILE A 76 -20.05 -12.11 -23.53
N VAL A 77 -18.88 -12.63 -23.20
CA VAL A 77 -18.01 -13.31 -24.17
C VAL A 77 -18.65 -14.64 -24.54
N ASP A 78 -18.79 -14.92 -25.83
CA ASP A 78 -19.32 -16.20 -26.27
C ASP A 78 -18.37 -17.36 -25.96
N GLU A 79 -18.94 -18.56 -25.75
CA GLU A 79 -18.18 -19.75 -25.33
C GLU A 79 -17.08 -20.14 -26.33
N ALA A 80 -17.36 -20.06 -27.62
CA ALA A 80 -16.40 -20.46 -28.65
C ALA A 80 -15.17 -19.53 -28.66
N THR A 81 -15.39 -18.24 -28.56
CA THR A 81 -14.33 -17.22 -28.42
C THR A 81 -13.54 -17.44 -27.14
N LEU A 82 -14.21 -17.64 -26.00
CA LEU A 82 -13.57 -17.87 -24.71
C LEU A 82 -12.65 -19.10 -24.74
N LEU A 83 -13.12 -20.21 -25.29
CA LEU A 83 -12.34 -21.46 -25.40
C LEU A 83 -11.12 -21.30 -26.33
N LYS A 84 -11.26 -20.55 -27.43
CA LYS A 84 -10.12 -20.24 -28.30
C LYS A 84 -9.06 -19.39 -27.58
N ALA A 85 -9.50 -18.32 -26.89
CA ALA A 85 -8.60 -17.48 -26.12
C ALA A 85 -7.90 -18.27 -25.01
N LYS A 86 -8.66 -19.07 -24.25
CA LYS A 86 -8.11 -19.94 -23.20
C LYS A 86 -7.03 -20.86 -23.75
N LYS A 87 -7.35 -21.60 -24.84
CA LYS A 87 -6.39 -22.51 -25.47
C LYS A 87 -5.15 -21.79 -25.97
N PHE A 88 -5.27 -20.59 -26.54
CA PHE A 88 -4.14 -19.78 -27.01
C PHE A 88 -3.11 -19.53 -25.90
N PHE A 89 -3.56 -19.18 -24.70
CA PHE A 89 -2.68 -18.91 -23.56
C PHE A 89 -2.14 -20.20 -22.93
N GLU A 90 -2.96 -21.22 -22.77
CA GLU A 90 -2.55 -22.50 -22.19
C GLU A 90 -1.50 -23.22 -23.06
N ASP A 91 -1.63 -23.17 -24.39
CA ASP A 91 -0.63 -23.71 -25.33
C ASP A 91 0.74 -22.99 -25.21
N ARG A 92 0.75 -21.78 -24.61
CA ARG A 92 1.97 -20.98 -24.35
C ARG A 92 2.46 -21.09 -22.89
N GLY A 93 1.88 -22.00 -22.09
CA GLY A 93 2.25 -22.24 -20.70
C GLY A 93 1.74 -21.18 -19.72
N VAL A 94 0.82 -20.32 -20.14
CA VAL A 94 0.22 -19.29 -19.30
C VAL A 94 -1.05 -19.84 -18.66
N LYS A 95 -1.17 -19.71 -17.34
CA LYS A 95 -2.38 -20.09 -16.62
C LYS A 95 -3.55 -19.18 -16.99
N THR A 96 -4.74 -19.75 -17.08
CA THR A 96 -5.96 -18.98 -17.34
C THR A 96 -6.87 -18.98 -16.12
N ALA A 97 -7.51 -17.84 -15.85
CA ALA A 97 -8.54 -17.67 -14.83
C ALA A 97 -9.67 -16.79 -15.38
N GLY A 98 -10.87 -16.91 -14.80
CA GLY A 98 -12.02 -16.10 -15.22
C GLY A 98 -12.04 -14.77 -14.47
N GLY A 99 -12.38 -13.69 -15.18
CA GLY A 99 -12.70 -12.38 -14.59
C GLY A 99 -14.19 -12.07 -14.75
N ILE A 100 -14.77 -11.38 -13.77
CA ILE A 100 -16.15 -10.90 -13.83
C ILE A 100 -16.21 -9.48 -13.29
N THR A 101 -16.74 -8.56 -14.09
CA THR A 101 -17.12 -7.21 -13.66
C THR A 101 -18.62 -7.07 -13.73
N LEU A 102 -19.27 -6.80 -12.60
CA LEU A 102 -20.75 -6.80 -12.48
C LEU A 102 -21.34 -5.40 -12.70
N THR A 103 -20.88 -4.71 -13.76
CA THR A 103 -21.46 -3.46 -14.23
C THR A 103 -22.58 -3.69 -15.23
N VAL A 104 -23.58 -2.82 -15.21
CA VAL A 104 -24.62 -2.68 -16.24
C VAL A 104 -24.20 -1.62 -17.24
N ASN A 105 -23.61 -0.52 -16.74
CA ASN A 105 -23.06 0.56 -17.55
C ASN A 105 -22.00 1.33 -16.75
N GLU A 106 -20.72 1.03 -17.00
CA GLU A 106 -19.59 1.69 -16.35
C GLU A 106 -19.55 3.20 -16.62
N SER A 107 -19.98 3.63 -17.81
CA SER A 107 -20.01 5.04 -18.19
C SER A 107 -21.12 5.84 -17.48
N ASN A 108 -22.11 5.16 -16.89
CA ASN A 108 -23.18 5.78 -16.11
C ASN A 108 -22.89 5.69 -14.60
N ASN A 109 -21.88 6.45 -14.13
CA ASN A 109 -21.45 6.47 -12.73
C ASN A 109 -21.22 5.07 -12.13
N PHE A 110 -20.60 4.19 -12.91
CA PHE A 110 -20.35 2.79 -12.53
C PHE A 110 -21.62 2.03 -12.11
N GLU A 111 -22.69 2.16 -12.90
CA GLU A 111 -23.95 1.45 -12.64
C GLU A 111 -23.74 -0.05 -12.58
N THR A 112 -24.05 -0.64 -11.43
CA THR A 112 -23.97 -2.08 -11.16
C THR A 112 -25.37 -2.72 -11.19
N PHE A 113 -25.42 -4.06 -11.19
CA PHE A 113 -26.67 -4.77 -11.03
C PHE A 113 -27.39 -4.40 -9.73
N CYS A 114 -28.73 -4.35 -9.79
CA CYS A 114 -29.55 -4.20 -8.59
C CYS A 114 -29.75 -5.59 -7.93
N TYR A 115 -29.08 -5.81 -6.81
CA TYR A 115 -29.12 -7.09 -6.11
C TYR A 115 -30.45 -7.36 -5.36
N THR A 116 -31.38 -6.42 -5.39
CA THR A 116 -32.76 -6.58 -4.92
C THR A 116 -33.69 -7.03 -6.05
N ASN A 117 -33.38 -6.68 -7.30
CA ASN A 117 -34.19 -7.02 -8.46
C ASN A 117 -34.04 -8.52 -8.84
N PRO A 118 -35.11 -9.32 -8.88
CA PRO A 118 -35.01 -10.75 -9.19
C PRO A 118 -34.40 -11.07 -10.55
N GLU A 119 -34.69 -10.27 -11.59
CA GLU A 119 -34.12 -10.48 -12.93
C GLU A 119 -32.61 -10.20 -12.95
N HIS A 120 -32.15 -9.14 -12.26
CA HIS A 120 -30.73 -8.85 -12.11
C HIS A 120 -30.01 -9.95 -11.30
N ARG A 121 -30.62 -10.45 -10.22
CA ARG A 121 -30.08 -11.57 -9.42
C ARG A 121 -29.90 -12.82 -10.28
N LYS A 122 -30.92 -13.16 -11.10
CA LYS A 122 -30.85 -14.28 -12.03
C LYS A 122 -29.69 -14.09 -13.02
N LYS A 123 -29.54 -12.89 -13.60
CA LYS A 123 -28.49 -12.59 -14.56
C LYS A 123 -27.09 -12.70 -13.96
N VAL A 124 -26.88 -12.16 -12.75
CA VAL A 124 -25.62 -12.30 -12.03
C VAL A 124 -25.25 -13.76 -11.82
N LYS A 125 -26.24 -14.59 -11.42
CA LYS A 125 -26.02 -16.02 -11.22
C LYS A 125 -25.63 -16.74 -12.51
N GLU A 126 -26.32 -16.43 -13.64
CA GLU A 126 -25.98 -16.99 -14.96
C GLU A 126 -24.57 -16.65 -15.40
N ILE A 127 -24.11 -15.39 -15.15
CA ILE A 127 -22.74 -14.93 -15.46
C ILE A 127 -21.72 -15.72 -14.64
N VAL A 128 -21.97 -15.88 -13.35
CA VAL A 128 -21.07 -16.61 -12.45
C VAL A 128 -21.02 -18.09 -12.81
N GLU A 129 -22.16 -18.74 -13.04
CA GLU A 129 -22.25 -20.14 -13.45
C GLU A 129 -21.54 -20.38 -14.79
N PHE A 130 -21.68 -19.47 -15.76
CA PHE A 130 -20.97 -19.52 -17.04
C PHE A 130 -19.46 -19.46 -16.83
N THR A 131 -18.96 -18.51 -16.05
CA THR A 131 -17.52 -18.38 -15.78
C THR A 131 -16.98 -19.61 -15.06
N ALA A 132 -17.70 -20.08 -14.03
CA ALA A 132 -17.30 -21.23 -13.23
C ALA A 132 -17.22 -22.54 -14.03
N LYS A 133 -17.99 -22.65 -15.12
CA LYS A 133 -17.97 -23.80 -16.05
C LYS A 133 -16.61 -23.92 -16.76
N HIS A 134 -15.94 -22.79 -17.00
CA HIS A 134 -14.76 -22.74 -17.87
C HIS A 134 -13.44 -22.55 -17.15
N PHE A 135 -13.44 -22.20 -15.86
CA PHE A 135 -12.23 -21.90 -15.10
C PHE A 135 -12.22 -22.58 -13.73
N ASP A 136 -11.00 -22.87 -13.22
CA ASP A 136 -10.79 -23.37 -11.85
C ASP A 136 -10.55 -22.23 -10.84
N GLU A 137 -10.36 -21.01 -11.30
CA GLU A 137 -10.30 -19.78 -10.50
C GLU A 137 -11.12 -18.70 -11.21
N LEU A 138 -11.91 -17.96 -10.43
CA LEU A 138 -12.54 -16.73 -10.89
C LEU A 138 -12.28 -15.60 -9.91
N ILE A 139 -12.14 -14.38 -10.44
CA ILE A 139 -12.03 -13.16 -9.66
C ILE A 139 -13.19 -12.21 -9.98
N LEU A 140 -13.84 -11.70 -8.93
CA LEU A 140 -14.73 -10.54 -9.05
C LEU A 140 -13.88 -9.28 -8.98
N ASP A 141 -13.98 -8.44 -10.00
CA ASP A 141 -13.44 -7.08 -9.98
C ASP A 141 -14.18 -6.21 -8.94
N ASP A 142 -13.63 -5.10 -8.52
CA ASP A 142 -14.12 -4.23 -7.42
C ASP A 142 -15.49 -3.56 -7.68
N PHE A 143 -16.19 -4.00 -8.71
CA PHE A 143 -17.57 -3.61 -9.01
C PHE A 143 -18.64 -4.54 -8.39
N PHE A 144 -18.26 -5.41 -7.45
CA PHE A 144 -19.22 -6.18 -6.66
C PHE A 144 -19.71 -5.36 -5.45
N PHE A 145 -20.41 -4.25 -5.75
CA PHE A 145 -20.99 -3.33 -4.77
C PHE A 145 -22.37 -2.84 -5.25
N THR A 146 -23.07 -2.06 -4.42
CA THR A 146 -24.32 -1.43 -4.81
C THR A 146 -24.47 -0.01 -4.28
N SER A 147 -24.90 0.89 -5.16
CA SER A 147 -25.40 2.23 -4.82
C SER A 147 -26.88 2.39 -5.16
N CYS A 148 -27.56 1.32 -5.60
CA CYS A 148 -28.93 1.34 -6.09
C CYS A 148 -29.92 1.84 -5.03
N LYS A 149 -30.83 2.75 -5.47
CA LYS A 149 -31.92 3.31 -4.67
C LYS A 149 -33.25 3.27 -5.42
N CYS A 150 -33.49 2.22 -6.25
CA CYS A 150 -34.75 2.02 -6.93
C CYS A 150 -35.89 1.70 -5.92
N ASP A 151 -37.12 1.71 -6.38
CA ASP A 151 -38.30 1.47 -5.53
C ASP A 151 -38.24 0.13 -4.79
N LEU A 152 -37.66 -0.92 -5.41
CA LEU A 152 -37.47 -2.20 -4.76
C LEU A 152 -36.48 -2.09 -3.59
N CYS A 153 -35.33 -1.41 -3.80
CA CYS A 153 -34.36 -1.19 -2.74
C CYS A 153 -34.90 -0.31 -1.61
N ILE A 154 -35.65 0.75 -1.94
CA ILE A 154 -36.29 1.62 -0.93
C ILE A 154 -37.28 0.81 -0.08
N LYS A 155 -38.11 0.00 -0.72
CA LYS A 155 -39.11 -0.85 -0.04
C LYS A 155 -38.43 -1.87 0.87
N GLU A 156 -37.41 -2.59 0.39
CA GLU A 156 -36.75 -3.67 1.13
C GLU A 156 -35.86 -3.10 2.28
N LYS A 157 -35.22 -1.96 2.05
CA LYS A 157 -34.45 -1.26 3.08
C LYS A 157 -35.31 -0.95 4.31
N GLY A 158 -36.56 -0.50 4.11
CA GLY A 158 -37.44 -0.10 5.20
C GLY A 158 -36.82 1.00 6.07
N THR A 159 -36.77 0.75 7.38
CA THR A 159 -36.23 1.69 8.38
C THR A 159 -34.74 1.61 8.61
N LYS A 160 -34.03 0.62 8.01
CA LYS A 160 -32.58 0.47 8.13
C LYS A 160 -31.84 1.67 7.55
N SER A 161 -30.60 1.92 8.01
CA SER A 161 -29.69 2.79 7.28
C SER A 161 -29.35 2.21 5.91
N TRP A 162 -28.89 3.01 4.95
CA TRP A 162 -28.41 2.49 3.66
C TRP A 162 -27.20 1.59 3.82
N THR A 163 -26.32 1.88 4.76
CA THR A 163 -25.15 1.05 5.08
C THR A 163 -25.56 -0.32 5.59
N ASP A 164 -26.41 -0.41 6.62
CA ASP A 164 -26.83 -1.69 7.19
C ASP A 164 -27.60 -2.54 6.17
N TYR A 165 -28.44 -1.90 5.35
CA TYR A 165 -29.15 -2.57 4.29
C TYR A 165 -28.21 -3.16 3.25
N ARG A 166 -27.24 -2.36 2.76
CA ARG A 166 -26.30 -2.79 1.71
C ARG A 166 -25.34 -3.86 2.22
N LEU A 167 -24.83 -3.75 3.44
CA LEU A 167 -23.99 -4.78 4.05
C LEU A 167 -24.69 -6.13 4.10
N GLY A 168 -25.97 -6.17 4.54
CA GLY A 168 -26.77 -7.40 4.56
C GLY A 168 -27.07 -7.94 3.17
N LEU A 169 -27.48 -7.06 2.23
CA LEU A 169 -27.80 -7.42 0.86
C LEU A 169 -26.60 -8.00 0.11
N MET A 170 -25.44 -7.35 0.21
CA MET A 170 -24.24 -7.82 -0.51
C MET A 170 -23.67 -9.09 0.11
N THR A 171 -23.73 -9.27 1.44
CA THR A 171 -23.38 -10.55 2.08
C THR A 171 -24.25 -11.70 1.57
N GLN A 172 -25.56 -11.47 1.43
CA GLN A 172 -26.48 -12.47 0.86
C GLN A 172 -26.16 -12.73 -0.62
N ALA A 173 -25.95 -11.67 -1.41
CA ALA A 173 -25.61 -11.78 -2.83
C ALA A 173 -24.28 -12.54 -3.03
N ALA A 174 -23.26 -12.26 -2.21
CA ALA A 174 -21.99 -12.99 -2.25
C ALA A 174 -22.19 -14.49 -2.06
N ARG A 175 -23.00 -14.88 -1.09
CA ARG A 175 -23.29 -16.30 -0.83
C ARG A 175 -24.09 -16.93 -1.97
N GLU A 176 -25.30 -16.39 -2.22
CA GLU A 176 -26.30 -17.06 -3.08
C GLU A 176 -26.01 -16.94 -4.59
N LEU A 177 -25.49 -15.77 -5.02
CA LEU A 177 -25.33 -15.47 -6.44
C LEU A 177 -23.93 -15.75 -6.95
N VAL A 178 -22.94 -15.77 -6.04
CA VAL A 178 -21.53 -15.94 -6.42
C VAL A 178 -21.01 -17.30 -5.94
N ILE A 179 -20.86 -17.48 -4.63
CA ILE A 179 -20.16 -18.64 -4.07
C ILE A 179 -20.93 -19.94 -4.33
N ASP A 180 -22.23 -19.98 -3.96
CA ASP A 180 -23.05 -21.16 -4.14
C ASP A 180 -23.30 -21.46 -5.64
N ALA A 181 -23.48 -20.42 -6.46
CA ALA A 181 -23.65 -20.57 -7.90
C ALA A 181 -22.38 -21.13 -8.58
N ALA A 182 -21.21 -20.57 -8.25
CA ALA A 182 -19.94 -21.04 -8.81
C ALA A 182 -19.63 -22.48 -8.37
N LYS A 183 -19.76 -22.80 -7.08
CA LYS A 183 -19.43 -24.12 -6.53
C LYS A 183 -20.43 -25.19 -6.90
N LYS A 184 -21.67 -24.84 -7.24
CA LYS A 184 -22.67 -25.78 -7.82
C LYS A 184 -22.23 -26.30 -9.18
N VAL A 185 -21.61 -25.45 -10.00
CA VAL A 185 -21.10 -25.79 -11.34
C VAL A 185 -19.73 -26.46 -11.28
N ASN A 186 -18.82 -25.88 -10.52
CA ASN A 186 -17.47 -26.40 -10.31
C ASN A 186 -17.15 -26.43 -8.81
N PRO A 187 -17.34 -27.58 -8.12
CA PRO A 187 -17.10 -27.66 -6.67
C PRO A 187 -15.64 -27.34 -6.23
N LYS A 188 -14.68 -27.39 -7.15
CA LYS A 188 -13.26 -27.13 -6.87
C LYS A 188 -12.84 -25.70 -7.17
N ILE A 189 -13.71 -24.90 -7.76
CA ILE A 189 -13.36 -23.54 -8.18
C ILE A 189 -12.92 -22.68 -6.99
N LYS A 190 -11.85 -21.94 -7.17
CA LYS A 190 -11.40 -20.89 -6.25
C LYS A 190 -12.11 -19.58 -6.62
N VAL A 191 -12.93 -19.07 -5.69
CA VAL A 191 -13.66 -17.81 -5.87
C VAL A 191 -12.93 -16.71 -5.09
N VAL A 192 -12.46 -15.70 -5.81
CA VAL A 192 -11.68 -14.57 -5.28
C VAL A 192 -12.49 -13.30 -5.43
N ILE A 193 -12.45 -12.44 -4.41
CA ILE A 193 -12.99 -11.08 -4.47
C ILE A 193 -11.84 -10.06 -4.45
N LYS A 194 -11.86 -9.12 -5.39
CA LYS A 194 -11.00 -7.95 -5.36
C LYS A 194 -11.72 -6.80 -4.65
N TYR A 195 -11.07 -6.22 -3.65
CA TYR A 195 -11.51 -4.99 -3.00
C TYR A 195 -10.74 -3.80 -3.58
N PRO A 196 -11.39 -2.64 -3.72
CA PRO A 196 -10.70 -1.40 -4.12
C PRO A 196 -9.79 -0.87 -3.01
N ASN A 197 -9.09 0.22 -3.30
CA ASN A 197 -8.17 0.87 -2.35
C ASN A 197 -8.85 1.90 -1.41
N TRP A 198 -10.14 2.14 -1.52
CA TRP A 198 -10.86 3.16 -0.72
C TRP A 198 -11.40 2.62 0.61
N TYR A 199 -10.56 2.11 1.43
CA TYR A 199 -10.91 1.36 2.64
C TYR A 199 -11.84 2.09 3.64
N ASP A 200 -12.00 3.40 3.52
CA ASP A 200 -12.89 4.18 4.40
C ASP A 200 -14.36 4.22 3.94
N HIS A 201 -14.66 3.78 2.72
CA HIS A 201 -16.01 3.84 2.13
C HIS A 201 -16.66 2.48 1.91
N PHE A 202 -15.99 1.39 2.23
CA PHE A 202 -16.44 0.03 1.89
C PHE A 202 -17.85 -0.28 2.38
N GLN A 203 -18.16 0.02 3.64
CA GLN A 203 -19.48 -0.24 4.22
C GLN A 203 -20.60 0.54 3.53
N GLY A 204 -20.34 1.74 3.06
CA GLY A 204 -21.31 2.57 2.34
C GLY A 204 -21.70 1.97 0.98
N CYS A 205 -20.82 1.20 0.37
CA CYS A 205 -21.03 0.49 -0.89
C CYS A 205 -21.54 -0.95 -0.70
N GLY A 206 -21.53 -1.46 0.53
CA GLY A 206 -21.97 -2.81 0.87
C GLY A 206 -20.85 -3.84 0.96
N PHE A 207 -19.57 -3.46 0.81
CA PHE A 207 -18.45 -4.36 1.10
C PHE A 207 -18.42 -4.70 2.59
N ASN A 208 -18.78 -5.92 2.93
CA ASN A 208 -18.84 -6.38 4.31
C ASN A 208 -17.55 -7.08 4.71
N LEU A 209 -16.55 -6.29 5.13
CA LEU A 209 -15.24 -6.82 5.48
C LEU A 209 -15.22 -7.70 6.74
N GLU A 210 -16.30 -7.70 7.53
CA GLU A 210 -16.43 -8.60 8.68
C GLU A 210 -16.80 -10.02 8.25
N THR A 211 -17.60 -10.17 7.20
CA THR A 211 -18.17 -11.46 6.78
C THR A 211 -17.61 -11.96 5.46
N GLU A 212 -17.53 -11.13 4.43
CA GLU A 212 -17.14 -11.54 3.08
C GLU A 212 -15.74 -12.16 3.01
N PRO A 213 -14.69 -11.63 3.65
CA PRO A 213 -13.37 -12.25 3.63
C PRO A 213 -13.37 -13.70 4.13
N LYS A 214 -14.28 -14.03 5.04
CA LYS A 214 -14.42 -15.40 5.57
C LYS A 214 -15.11 -16.34 4.57
N MET A 215 -15.92 -15.81 3.66
CA MET A 215 -16.73 -16.57 2.70
C MET A 215 -16.00 -16.91 1.42
N PHE A 216 -15.23 -15.97 0.86
CA PHE A 216 -14.45 -16.18 -0.36
C PHE A 216 -13.22 -17.05 -0.10
N ASP A 217 -12.76 -17.81 -1.11
CA ASP A 217 -11.55 -18.65 -0.99
C ASP A 217 -10.27 -17.81 -0.91
N GLY A 218 -10.26 -16.64 -1.53
CA GLY A 218 -9.16 -15.68 -1.50
C GLY A 218 -9.62 -14.24 -1.65
N LEU A 219 -8.73 -13.33 -1.26
CA LEU A 219 -8.88 -11.89 -1.44
C LEU A 219 -7.90 -11.40 -2.50
N TYR A 220 -8.16 -10.22 -3.04
CA TYR A 220 -7.25 -9.46 -3.87
C TYR A 220 -7.45 -7.97 -3.57
N ALA A 221 -6.41 -7.17 -3.66
CA ALA A 221 -6.47 -5.74 -3.33
C ALA A 221 -6.15 -4.88 -4.54
N GLY A 222 -6.96 -3.85 -4.78
CA GLY A 222 -6.53 -2.71 -5.59
C GLY A 222 -5.39 -2.00 -4.86
N THR A 223 -4.21 -1.91 -5.48
CA THR A 223 -3.04 -1.25 -4.90
C THR A 223 -2.59 -0.06 -5.74
N GLU A 224 -3.35 0.27 -6.76
CA GLU A 224 -3.15 1.44 -7.60
C GLU A 224 -3.40 2.73 -6.82
N THR A 225 -2.40 3.54 -6.64
CA THR A 225 -2.50 4.88 -6.03
C THR A 225 -2.41 5.98 -7.06
N ARG A 226 -1.87 5.63 -8.23
CA ARG A 226 -1.67 6.54 -9.35
C ARG A 226 -0.75 7.71 -8.96
N ASP A 227 -0.90 8.85 -9.59
CA ASP A 227 -0.20 10.06 -9.23
C ASP A 227 -1.07 10.86 -8.25
N PRO A 228 -0.54 11.34 -7.10
CA PRO A 228 -1.30 12.19 -6.17
C PRO A 228 -1.91 13.44 -6.80
N SER A 229 -1.35 13.93 -7.91
CA SER A 229 -1.91 15.02 -8.69
C SER A 229 -3.14 14.63 -9.54
N SER A 230 -3.45 13.33 -9.63
CA SER A 230 -4.62 12.81 -10.33
C SER A 230 -5.92 13.04 -9.54
N ASN A 231 -7.05 12.74 -10.17
CA ASN A 231 -8.37 12.89 -9.55
C ASN A 231 -8.62 12.02 -8.30
N GLN A 232 -7.79 10.99 -8.05
CA GLN A 232 -7.95 10.14 -6.88
C GLN A 232 -7.26 10.68 -5.63
N HIS A 233 -6.21 11.47 -5.77
CA HIS A 233 -5.47 12.10 -4.67
C HIS A 233 -4.98 11.14 -3.56
N LEU A 234 -4.76 9.88 -3.90
CA LEU A 234 -4.27 8.87 -2.96
C LEU A 234 -2.76 9.01 -2.79
N GLN A 235 -2.29 8.87 -1.55
CA GLN A 235 -0.87 8.93 -1.26
C GLN A 235 -0.17 7.61 -1.64
N PRO A 236 1.06 7.62 -2.16
CA PRO A 236 1.76 6.42 -2.65
C PRO A 236 1.85 5.29 -1.64
N TYR A 237 2.11 5.58 -0.36
CA TYR A 237 2.21 4.59 0.72
C TYR A 237 0.98 3.66 0.81
N LEU A 238 -0.18 4.08 0.32
CA LEU A 238 -1.40 3.28 0.34
C LEU A 238 -1.25 1.99 -0.47
N GLY A 239 -0.46 1.98 -1.55
CA GLY A 239 -0.22 0.76 -2.34
C GLY A 239 0.36 -0.39 -1.49
N TYR A 240 1.24 -0.06 -0.53
CA TYR A 240 1.73 -1.00 0.47
C TYR A 240 0.68 -1.29 1.56
N LEU A 241 0.10 -0.25 2.15
CA LEU A 241 -0.75 -0.34 3.33
C LEU A 241 -2.04 -1.10 3.09
N ILE A 242 -2.69 -0.91 1.94
CA ILE A 242 -3.95 -1.57 1.61
C ILE A 242 -3.76 -3.08 1.42
N PHE A 243 -2.64 -3.51 0.80
CA PHE A 243 -2.33 -4.92 0.71
C PHE A 243 -2.17 -5.54 2.10
N ARG A 244 -1.42 -4.87 3.00
CA ARG A 244 -1.23 -5.30 4.38
C ARG A 244 -2.55 -5.40 5.14
N TYR A 245 -3.45 -4.43 4.97
CA TYR A 245 -4.76 -4.46 5.60
C TYR A 245 -5.56 -5.72 5.23
N PHE A 246 -5.64 -6.07 3.95
CA PHE A 246 -6.34 -7.27 3.50
C PHE A 246 -5.61 -8.57 3.89
N ASP A 247 -4.29 -8.55 3.96
CA ASP A 247 -3.55 -9.70 4.49
C ASP A 247 -3.83 -9.93 5.98
N ASN A 248 -3.96 -8.85 6.77
CA ASN A 248 -4.36 -8.93 8.17
C ASN A 248 -5.82 -9.41 8.34
N LEU A 249 -6.73 -9.09 7.42
CA LEU A 249 -8.11 -9.60 7.45
C LEU A 249 -8.20 -11.10 7.18
N LYS A 250 -7.34 -11.63 6.32
CA LYS A 250 -7.30 -13.05 5.97
C LYS A 250 -5.85 -13.49 5.71
N PRO A 251 -5.08 -13.77 6.78
CA PRO A 251 -3.66 -14.07 6.66
C PRO A 251 -3.33 -15.19 5.68
N GLY A 252 -2.39 -14.93 4.76
CA GLY A 252 -1.95 -15.87 3.73
C GLY A 252 -3.00 -16.20 2.66
N LYS A 253 -4.11 -15.45 2.59
CA LYS A 253 -5.16 -15.61 1.59
C LYS A 253 -5.42 -14.35 0.77
N ASN A 254 -4.67 -13.26 1.00
CA ASN A 254 -4.59 -12.16 0.07
C ASN A 254 -3.70 -12.57 -1.11
N GLY A 255 -4.35 -12.91 -2.24
CA GLY A 255 -3.69 -13.53 -3.39
C GLY A 255 -2.82 -12.59 -4.20
N GLY A 256 -3.01 -11.27 -4.09
CA GLY A 256 -2.21 -10.33 -4.87
C GLY A 256 -2.67 -8.89 -4.82
N GLY A 257 -1.90 -8.04 -5.49
CA GLY A 257 -2.18 -6.64 -5.73
C GLY A 257 -2.54 -6.38 -7.21
N TRP A 258 -3.30 -5.31 -7.43
CA TRP A 258 -3.82 -4.95 -8.74
C TRP A 258 -3.41 -3.53 -9.07
N VAL A 259 -2.72 -3.31 -10.19
CA VAL A 259 -2.18 -2.00 -10.56
C VAL A 259 -2.54 -1.66 -11.99
N ASP A 260 -2.98 -0.43 -12.22
CA ASP A 260 -3.16 0.13 -13.55
C ASP A 260 -2.28 1.39 -13.78
N PRO A 261 -1.90 1.70 -15.02
CA PRO A 261 -1.11 2.89 -15.37
C PRO A 261 -1.97 4.12 -15.65
N GLY A 262 -3.25 4.14 -15.25
CA GLY A 262 -4.15 5.28 -15.48
C GLY A 262 -3.77 6.51 -14.64
N GLY A 263 -3.89 7.73 -15.19
CA GLY A 263 -3.72 8.98 -14.45
C GLY A 263 -2.28 9.25 -13.98
N LEU A 264 -1.28 8.71 -14.66
CA LEU A 264 0.14 8.90 -14.31
C LEU A 264 0.74 10.08 -15.09
N THR A 265 1.52 10.91 -14.38
CA THR A 265 2.28 12.01 -14.99
C THR A 265 3.55 11.47 -15.64
N TYR A 266 4.30 10.61 -14.92
CA TYR A 266 5.56 10.03 -15.37
C TYR A 266 5.60 8.53 -15.17
N MET A 267 6.50 7.84 -15.89
CA MET A 267 6.58 6.38 -15.88
C MET A 267 7.09 5.80 -14.55
N ASP A 268 7.89 6.55 -13.81
CA ASP A 268 8.32 6.13 -12.47
C ASP A 268 7.16 6.07 -11.45
N ARG A 269 6.06 6.81 -11.69
CA ARG A 269 4.83 6.68 -10.86
C ARG A 269 4.19 5.31 -11.06
N TYR A 270 4.24 4.76 -12.27
CA TYR A 270 3.81 3.39 -12.51
C TYR A 270 4.70 2.38 -11.81
N ALA A 271 6.02 2.53 -11.94
CA ALA A 271 7.00 1.67 -11.28
C ALA A 271 6.83 1.70 -9.74
N GLU A 272 6.59 2.88 -9.16
CA GLU A 272 6.38 3.09 -7.72
C GLU A 272 5.19 2.28 -7.19
N GLN A 273 4.05 2.29 -7.87
CA GLN A 273 2.90 1.46 -7.49
C GLN A 273 3.25 -0.04 -7.50
N LEU A 274 4.02 -0.49 -8.50
CA LEU A 274 4.43 -1.88 -8.62
C LEU A 274 5.33 -2.29 -7.46
N TRP A 275 6.39 -1.53 -7.15
CA TRP A 275 7.29 -1.94 -6.07
C TRP A 275 6.67 -1.78 -4.68
N LEU A 276 5.83 -0.76 -4.43
CA LEU A 276 5.13 -0.60 -3.15
C LEU A 276 4.21 -1.79 -2.85
N THR A 277 3.49 -2.28 -3.86
CA THR A 277 2.72 -3.53 -3.76
C THR A 277 3.62 -4.71 -3.36
N MET A 278 4.80 -4.81 -3.98
CA MET A 278 5.73 -5.92 -3.73
C MET A 278 6.48 -5.78 -2.39
N PHE A 279 6.69 -4.58 -1.87
CA PHE A 279 7.23 -4.36 -0.52
C PHE A 279 6.31 -4.94 0.57
N ALA A 280 5.01 -5.01 0.31
CA ALA A 280 4.05 -5.69 1.18
C ALA A 280 4.09 -7.22 1.06
N LYS A 281 5.00 -7.79 0.25
CA LYS A 281 5.16 -9.25 0.00
C LYS A 281 3.96 -9.88 -0.69
N ALA A 282 3.33 -9.17 -1.62
CA ALA A 282 2.27 -9.73 -2.45
C ALA A 282 2.79 -10.96 -3.23
N PRO A 283 2.11 -12.12 -3.17
CA PRO A 283 2.56 -13.31 -3.89
C PRO A 283 2.32 -13.24 -5.40
N GLU A 284 1.39 -12.39 -5.83
CA GLU A 284 1.08 -12.13 -7.23
C GLU A 284 0.76 -10.65 -7.42
N ILE A 285 1.03 -10.12 -8.59
CA ILE A 285 0.61 -8.78 -9.01
C ILE A 285 -0.08 -8.85 -10.36
N THR A 286 -1.27 -8.22 -10.46
CA THR A 286 -2.04 -8.14 -11.71
C THR A 286 -1.86 -6.78 -12.36
N LEU A 287 -1.42 -6.80 -13.62
CA LEU A 287 -1.32 -5.63 -14.48
C LEU A 287 -2.65 -5.42 -15.20
N PHE A 288 -3.34 -4.36 -14.90
CA PHE A 288 -4.58 -3.96 -15.55
C PHE A 288 -4.27 -2.88 -16.61
N ASP A 289 -4.55 -3.04 -17.87
CA ASP A 289 -5.02 -4.25 -18.53
C ASP A 289 -4.14 -4.55 -19.77
N ILE A 290 -4.38 -5.64 -20.48
CA ILE A 290 -3.60 -6.01 -21.68
C ILE A 290 -3.58 -4.89 -22.73
N ARG A 291 -4.65 -4.09 -22.85
CA ARG A 291 -4.73 -2.93 -23.73
C ARG A 291 -3.78 -1.82 -23.26
N GLN A 292 -3.76 -1.55 -21.94
CA GLN A 292 -2.89 -0.53 -21.36
C GLN A 292 -1.41 -0.87 -21.54
N LEU A 293 -1.05 -2.15 -21.41
CA LEU A 293 0.33 -2.61 -21.60
C LEU A 293 0.88 -2.35 -23.01
N GLN A 294 0.00 -2.12 -24.01
CA GLN A 294 0.40 -1.77 -25.37
C GLN A 294 0.62 -0.27 -25.57
N ARG A 295 0.35 0.57 -24.56
CA ARG A 295 0.56 2.03 -24.68
C ARG A 295 2.04 2.29 -25.01
N PRO A 296 2.32 3.03 -26.12
CA PRO A 296 3.69 3.38 -26.46
C PRO A 296 4.36 4.22 -25.36
N LEU A 297 5.65 3.98 -25.15
CA LEU A 297 6.49 4.84 -24.31
C LEU A 297 6.75 6.16 -25.05
N LEU A 298 6.44 7.27 -24.39
CA LEU A 298 6.61 8.60 -24.94
C LEU A 298 7.77 9.32 -24.21
N LYS A 299 8.43 10.23 -24.91
CA LYS A 299 9.48 11.07 -24.29
C LYS A 299 8.94 11.91 -23.12
N THR A 300 7.67 12.26 -23.16
CA THR A 300 6.96 12.99 -22.10
C THR A 300 6.68 12.15 -20.85
N ASP A 301 6.79 10.83 -20.94
CA ASP A 301 6.65 9.91 -19.79
C ASP A 301 7.87 9.95 -18.87
N ARG A 302 8.94 10.62 -19.28
CA ARG A 302 10.20 10.73 -18.54
C ARG A 302 10.24 12.00 -17.71
N ALA A 303 10.40 11.86 -16.39
CA ALA A 303 10.72 12.98 -15.52
C ALA A 303 12.21 13.36 -15.58
N ALA A 304 12.53 14.60 -15.20
CA ALA A 304 13.90 15.11 -15.26
C ALA A 304 14.88 14.31 -14.35
N TRP A 305 14.40 13.80 -13.23
CA TRP A 305 15.22 13.03 -12.27
C TRP A 305 15.47 11.59 -12.69
N GLN A 306 14.71 11.01 -13.62
CA GLN A 306 14.82 9.59 -13.99
C GLN A 306 16.11 9.21 -14.72
N SER A 307 16.97 10.18 -15.03
CA SER A 307 18.35 9.95 -15.54
C SER A 307 19.43 10.14 -14.49
N ILE A 308 19.07 10.51 -13.26
CA ILE A 308 20.04 10.66 -12.19
C ILE A 308 20.57 9.27 -11.80
N GLU A 309 21.89 9.18 -11.65
CA GLU A 309 22.53 7.93 -11.23
C GLU A 309 21.99 7.47 -9.87
N ASN A 310 21.75 6.16 -9.76
CA ASN A 310 21.20 5.49 -8.57
C ASN A 310 19.74 5.85 -8.22
N CYS A 311 18.97 6.47 -9.13
CA CYS A 311 17.51 6.44 -9.03
C CYS A 311 16.99 5.01 -9.16
N SER A 312 15.99 4.63 -8.36
CA SER A 312 15.42 3.27 -8.38
C SER A 312 14.73 2.93 -9.69
N PHE A 313 14.15 3.93 -10.37
CA PHE A 313 13.68 3.81 -11.74
C PHE A 313 14.53 4.71 -12.64
N ASN A 314 15.33 4.12 -13.52
CA ASN A 314 16.11 4.84 -14.50
C ASN A 314 15.52 4.62 -15.89
N TYR A 315 14.94 5.69 -16.46
CA TYR A 315 14.27 5.63 -17.76
C TYR A 315 15.23 5.24 -18.89
N ASP A 316 16.46 5.78 -18.88
CA ASP A 316 17.44 5.53 -19.93
C ASP A 316 17.96 4.07 -19.89
N GLU A 317 18.11 3.49 -18.68
CA GLU A 317 18.44 2.07 -18.51
C GLU A 317 17.28 1.18 -18.94
N MET A 318 16.05 1.52 -18.57
CA MET A 318 14.84 0.81 -19.00
C MET A 318 14.72 0.75 -20.53
N MET A 319 15.11 1.83 -21.22
CA MET A 319 15.05 1.95 -22.68
C MET A 319 16.20 1.25 -23.41
N LYS A 320 17.19 0.66 -22.71
CA LYS A 320 18.22 -0.12 -23.38
C LYS A 320 17.64 -1.40 -24.01
N PRO A 321 18.15 -1.82 -25.17
CA PRO A 321 17.74 -3.08 -25.78
C PRO A 321 17.91 -4.26 -24.80
N VAL A 322 16.92 -5.12 -24.74
CA VAL A 322 16.93 -6.34 -23.92
C VAL A 322 16.99 -7.58 -24.81
N VAL A 323 17.48 -8.69 -24.30
CA VAL A 323 17.46 -9.97 -24.99
C VAL A 323 16.17 -10.70 -24.61
N ASP A 324 15.34 -11.06 -25.60
CA ASP A 324 14.14 -11.86 -25.37
C ASP A 324 14.48 -13.35 -25.12
N LYS A 325 13.45 -14.12 -24.75
CA LYS A 325 13.56 -15.58 -24.51
C LYS A 325 14.10 -16.39 -25.70
N ASN A 326 14.12 -15.82 -26.91
CA ASN A 326 14.64 -16.43 -28.12
C ASN A 326 16.07 -15.98 -28.45
N GLY A 327 16.71 -15.19 -27.57
CA GLY A 327 18.04 -14.62 -27.78
C GLY A 327 18.10 -13.44 -28.75
N LYS A 328 16.96 -12.85 -29.10
CA LYS A 328 16.87 -11.70 -30.01
C LYS A 328 16.90 -10.39 -29.24
N MET A 329 17.68 -9.42 -29.74
CA MET A 329 17.67 -8.04 -29.22
C MET A 329 16.34 -7.36 -29.55
N VAL A 330 15.67 -6.84 -28.53
CA VAL A 330 14.37 -6.14 -28.62
C VAL A 330 14.51 -4.74 -28.05
N GLN A 331 14.04 -3.75 -28.80
CA GLN A 331 13.91 -2.37 -28.32
C GLN A 331 12.65 -2.24 -27.47
N PRO A 332 12.72 -1.61 -26.30
CA PRO A 332 11.53 -1.24 -25.54
C PRO A 332 10.62 -0.32 -26.35
N THR A 333 9.32 -0.62 -26.35
CA THR A 333 8.35 0.11 -27.17
C THR A 333 7.11 0.53 -26.39
N THR A 334 6.72 -0.24 -25.38
CA THR A 334 5.48 -0.03 -24.64
C THR A 334 5.71 -0.02 -23.12
N ILE A 335 4.70 0.42 -22.38
CA ILE A 335 4.77 0.48 -20.92
C ILE A 335 4.92 -0.90 -20.26
N ALA A 336 4.68 -2.00 -20.99
CA ALA A 336 5.02 -3.34 -20.50
C ALA A 336 6.50 -3.45 -20.10
N ARG A 337 7.40 -2.70 -20.78
CA ARG A 337 8.83 -2.65 -20.41
C ARG A 337 9.06 -1.99 -19.05
N ALA A 338 8.29 -0.95 -18.71
CA ALA A 338 8.42 -0.31 -17.40
C ALA A 338 8.07 -1.30 -16.27
N ALA A 339 7.02 -2.09 -16.45
CA ALA A 339 6.70 -3.17 -15.52
C ALA A 339 7.82 -4.23 -15.47
N GLY A 340 8.28 -4.71 -16.62
CA GLY A 340 9.37 -5.70 -16.69
C GLY A 340 10.65 -5.21 -16.03
N TYR A 341 11.09 -3.99 -16.33
CA TYR A 341 12.27 -3.38 -15.71
C TYR A 341 12.16 -3.28 -14.18
N THR A 342 11.00 -2.83 -13.69
CA THR A 342 10.73 -2.74 -12.26
C THR A 342 10.79 -4.11 -11.60
N PHE A 343 10.14 -5.11 -12.17
CA PHE A 343 10.10 -6.46 -11.63
C PHE A 343 11.48 -7.14 -11.65
N GLU A 344 12.24 -7.00 -12.71
CA GLU A 344 13.63 -7.48 -12.80
C GLU A 344 14.51 -6.86 -11.70
N THR A 345 14.26 -5.60 -11.36
CA THR A 345 15.02 -4.89 -10.34
C THR A 345 14.67 -5.36 -8.94
N ILE A 346 13.38 -5.42 -8.60
CA ILE A 346 12.93 -5.78 -7.24
C ILE A 346 13.09 -7.27 -6.94
N ASP A 347 12.98 -8.15 -7.93
CA ASP A 347 13.14 -9.59 -7.73
C ASP A 347 14.53 -9.97 -7.21
N ARG A 348 15.56 -9.15 -7.46
CA ARG A 348 16.94 -9.37 -6.99
C ARG A 348 17.06 -9.37 -5.47
N PHE A 349 16.23 -8.60 -4.76
CA PHE A 349 16.30 -8.46 -3.31
C PHE A 349 15.03 -8.90 -2.56
N LEU A 350 13.89 -9.01 -3.24
CA LEU A 350 12.60 -9.26 -2.60
C LEU A 350 12.58 -10.55 -1.74
N GLY A 351 13.31 -11.59 -2.17
CA GLY A 351 13.47 -12.83 -1.42
C GLY A 351 14.33 -12.69 -0.16
N GLN A 352 15.06 -11.59 0.00
CA GLN A 352 15.89 -11.31 1.18
C GLN A 352 15.12 -10.53 2.26
N LEU A 353 13.94 -9.99 1.92
CA LEU A 353 13.07 -9.33 2.91
C LEU A 353 12.37 -10.36 3.78
N GLY A 354 12.28 -10.07 5.07
CA GLY A 354 11.45 -10.80 6.01
C GLY A 354 9.95 -10.52 5.84
N ASN A 355 9.16 -10.81 6.88
CA ASN A 355 7.75 -10.41 6.91
C ASN A 355 7.62 -8.94 7.30
N PRO A 356 6.72 -8.17 6.67
CA PRO A 356 6.50 -6.78 7.02
C PRO A 356 6.02 -6.62 8.47
N VAL A 357 6.55 -5.60 9.16
CA VAL A 357 6.22 -5.24 10.54
C VAL A 357 5.85 -3.77 10.60
N GLY A 358 4.79 -3.42 11.34
CA GLY A 358 4.33 -2.04 11.48
C GLY A 358 3.64 -1.76 12.80
N VAL A 359 3.48 -0.47 13.09
CA VAL A 359 2.68 0.02 14.21
C VAL A 359 1.22 -0.34 13.98
N LYS A 360 0.61 -1.05 14.91
CA LYS A 360 -0.78 -1.49 14.77
C LYS A 360 -1.74 -0.33 15.00
N SER A 361 -2.47 0.01 13.94
CA SER A 361 -3.60 0.95 14.00
C SER A 361 -4.90 0.16 14.00
N TYR A 362 -5.68 0.31 15.06
CA TYR A 362 -6.94 -0.40 15.20
C TYR A 362 -8.08 0.32 14.47
N LYS A 363 -8.62 -0.35 13.46
CA LYS A 363 -9.76 0.10 12.67
C LYS A 363 -10.89 -0.94 12.79
N PRO A 364 -11.88 -0.75 13.68
CA PRO A 364 -13.03 -1.64 13.76
C PRO A 364 -13.73 -1.79 12.41
N PHE A 365 -14.38 -2.92 12.17
CA PHE A 365 -15.19 -3.10 10.98
C PHE A 365 -16.23 -2.00 10.85
N HIS A 366 -16.49 -1.55 9.62
CA HIS A 366 -17.49 -0.54 9.29
C HIS A 366 -17.29 0.85 9.94
N SER A 367 -16.10 1.11 10.45
CA SER A 367 -15.75 2.40 11.08
C SER A 367 -15.40 3.48 10.05
N THR A 368 -15.62 4.75 10.44
CA THR A 368 -15.31 5.96 9.66
C THR A 368 -14.71 7.02 10.58
N GLY A 369 -14.05 8.02 9.99
CA GLY A 369 -13.44 9.17 10.69
C GLY A 369 -11.94 9.22 10.47
N GLU A 370 -11.38 10.43 10.34
CA GLU A 370 -9.96 10.67 10.00
C GLU A 370 -9.50 9.81 8.82
N GLU A 371 -10.22 9.94 7.70
CA GLU A 371 -10.04 9.12 6.52
C GLU A 371 -8.60 9.12 6.02
N PHE A 372 -8.07 7.94 5.68
CA PHE A 372 -6.72 7.71 5.18
C PHE A 372 -5.58 8.16 6.08
N LEU A 373 -5.81 8.53 7.36
CA LEU A 373 -4.77 9.07 8.23
C LEU A 373 -3.58 8.11 8.39
N GLN A 374 -3.81 6.80 8.46
CA GLN A 374 -2.73 5.81 8.53
C GLN A 374 -1.79 5.88 7.31
N ASN A 375 -2.33 6.22 6.15
CA ASN A 375 -1.55 6.45 4.95
C ASN A 375 -0.62 7.67 5.10
N TYR A 376 -1.14 8.80 5.60
CA TYR A 376 -0.33 10.00 5.87
C TYR A 376 0.74 9.75 6.94
N MET A 377 0.44 8.92 7.95
CA MET A 377 1.45 8.51 8.94
C MET A 377 2.58 7.69 8.28
N GLY A 378 2.25 6.82 7.33
CA GLY A 378 3.25 6.12 6.52
C GLY A 378 4.15 7.07 5.73
N MET A 379 3.57 8.11 5.13
CA MET A 379 4.28 9.12 4.35
C MET A 379 5.20 10.03 5.18
N ILE A 380 5.09 10.04 6.49
CA ILE A 380 6.02 10.72 7.41
C ILE A 380 7.02 9.76 8.07
N GLY A 381 7.07 8.51 7.60
CA GLY A 381 8.06 7.52 8.03
C GLY A 381 7.68 6.68 9.25
N VAL A 382 6.40 6.61 9.61
CA VAL A 382 5.89 5.62 10.59
C VAL A 382 5.52 4.35 9.82
N PRO A 383 6.17 3.21 10.05
CA PRO A 383 5.75 1.96 9.43
C PRO A 383 4.40 1.54 10.00
N MET A 384 3.34 1.64 9.19
CA MET A 384 1.95 1.42 9.62
C MET A 384 1.45 0.03 9.25
N ASP A 385 0.56 -0.52 10.09
CA ASP A 385 -0.18 -1.76 9.84
C ASP A 385 -1.61 -1.63 10.39
N ILE A 386 -2.63 -1.77 9.55
CA ILE A 386 -4.05 -1.64 9.94
C ILE A 386 -4.58 -3.01 10.35
N VAL A 387 -5.27 -3.08 11.49
CA VAL A 387 -5.90 -4.29 12.00
C VAL A 387 -7.35 -4.02 12.42
N SER A 388 -8.25 -4.99 12.19
CA SER A 388 -9.68 -4.85 12.52
C SER A 388 -10.05 -5.45 13.87
N GLU A 389 -9.11 -6.09 14.56
CA GLU A 389 -9.24 -6.58 15.93
C GLU A 389 -8.27 -5.80 16.83
N PHE A 390 -8.68 -5.49 18.08
CA PHE A 390 -7.84 -4.73 18.99
C PHE A 390 -6.56 -5.53 19.33
N PRO A 391 -5.36 -4.98 19.07
CA PRO A 391 -4.11 -5.74 19.19
C PRO A 391 -3.57 -5.73 20.64
N GLU A 392 -4.08 -6.60 21.49
CA GLU A 392 -3.79 -6.63 22.95
C GLU A 392 -2.32 -6.83 23.33
N ASN A 393 -1.49 -7.38 22.43
CA ASN A 393 -0.10 -7.73 22.73
C ASN A 393 0.94 -6.70 22.32
N GLU A 394 0.54 -5.64 21.63
CA GLU A 394 1.45 -4.63 21.13
C GLU A 394 1.96 -3.71 22.25
N PRO A 395 3.22 -3.26 22.18
CA PRO A 395 3.78 -2.32 23.16
C PRO A 395 3.09 -0.96 23.12
N ILE A 396 2.60 -0.57 21.96
CA ILE A 396 1.79 0.63 21.73
C ILE A 396 0.76 0.37 20.63
N VAL A 397 -0.43 0.93 20.77
CA VAL A 397 -1.51 0.90 19.79
C VAL A 397 -1.83 2.31 19.33
N PHE A 398 -1.98 2.51 18.02
CA PHE A 398 -2.40 3.79 17.44
C PHE A 398 -3.91 3.77 17.14
N LEU A 399 -4.66 4.73 17.71
CA LEU A 399 -6.11 4.84 17.58
C LEU A 399 -6.50 6.16 16.93
N THR A 400 -7.03 6.08 15.74
CA THR A 400 -7.67 7.20 15.04
C THR A 400 -9.14 7.33 15.48
N GLU A 401 -9.83 8.35 15.01
CA GLU A 401 -11.26 8.55 15.26
C GLU A 401 -12.09 7.30 14.93
N GLN A 402 -11.66 6.47 14.00
CA GLN A 402 -12.33 5.22 13.61
C GLN A 402 -12.59 4.29 14.81
N ALA A 403 -11.69 4.27 15.79
CA ALA A 403 -11.81 3.39 16.95
C ALA A 403 -13.03 3.71 17.85
N LYS A 404 -13.67 4.87 17.69
CA LYS A 404 -14.93 5.26 18.39
C LYS A 404 -16.11 4.30 18.14
N PHE A 405 -16.04 3.52 17.06
CA PHE A 405 -17.08 2.56 16.69
C PHE A 405 -17.03 1.26 17.51
N ASP A 406 -15.96 1.05 18.26
CA ASP A 406 -15.90 -0.04 19.25
C ASP A 406 -16.48 0.44 20.60
N PRO A 407 -17.64 -0.08 21.05
CA PRO A 407 -18.26 0.34 22.30
C PRO A 407 -17.40 0.03 23.53
N GLU A 408 -16.47 -0.91 23.44
CA GLU A 408 -15.57 -1.32 24.54
C GLU A 408 -14.22 -0.59 24.49
N ILE A 409 -14.03 0.38 23.60
CA ILE A 409 -12.70 0.95 23.33
C ILE A 409 -12.06 1.57 24.57
N VAL A 410 -12.82 2.28 25.42
CA VAL A 410 -12.27 2.89 26.65
C VAL A 410 -11.82 1.81 27.64
N ALA A 411 -12.56 0.72 27.79
CA ALA A 411 -12.18 -0.41 28.63
C ALA A 411 -10.90 -1.09 28.10
N LYS A 412 -10.79 -1.26 26.76
CA LYS A 412 -9.58 -1.80 26.11
C LYS A 412 -8.37 -0.89 26.32
N ILE A 413 -8.52 0.42 26.19
CA ILE A 413 -7.47 1.40 26.49
C ILE A 413 -7.01 1.28 27.97
N LYS A 414 -7.94 1.26 28.92
CA LYS A 414 -7.61 1.10 30.34
C LYS A 414 -6.83 -0.19 30.61
N LYS A 415 -7.29 -1.31 30.05
CA LYS A 415 -6.61 -2.62 30.16
C LYS A 415 -5.18 -2.57 29.59
N GLN A 416 -5.01 -1.97 28.43
CA GLN A 416 -3.71 -1.79 27.76
C GLN A 416 -2.74 -1.03 28.67
N LEU A 417 -3.16 0.16 29.15
CA LEU A 417 -2.36 1.02 30.02
C LEU A 417 -2.04 0.38 31.37
N GLN A 418 -3.01 -0.30 31.99
CA GLN A 418 -2.81 -1.03 33.26
C GLN A 418 -1.81 -2.18 33.12
N SER A 419 -1.69 -2.78 31.93
CA SER A 419 -0.69 -3.82 31.66
C SER A 419 0.72 -3.27 31.44
N GLY A 420 0.91 -1.95 31.45
CA GLY A 420 2.21 -1.29 31.23
C GLY A 420 2.54 -1.08 29.75
N LYS A 421 1.55 -1.13 28.87
CA LYS A 421 1.65 -0.85 27.45
C LYS A 421 1.04 0.50 27.15
N ASP A 422 1.49 1.14 26.08
CA ASP A 422 1.10 2.50 25.75
C ASP A 422 -0.05 2.54 24.72
N VAL A 423 -0.70 3.70 24.62
CA VAL A 423 -1.71 4.00 23.60
C VAL A 423 -1.47 5.40 23.09
N MET A 424 -1.46 5.59 21.77
CA MET A 424 -1.53 6.90 21.16
C MET A 424 -2.87 7.06 20.48
N VAL A 425 -3.60 8.14 20.83
CA VAL A 425 -4.86 8.52 20.21
C VAL A 425 -4.68 9.83 19.44
N THR A 426 -5.52 10.08 18.45
CA THR A 426 -5.54 11.33 17.71
C THR A 426 -6.46 12.38 18.38
N SER A 427 -6.33 13.64 17.96
CA SER A 427 -7.27 14.69 18.36
C SER A 427 -8.71 14.41 17.91
N GLY A 428 -8.91 13.73 16.76
CA GLY A 428 -10.23 13.30 16.32
C GLY A 428 -10.83 12.25 17.25
N PHE A 429 -10.04 11.26 17.67
CA PHE A 429 -10.47 10.28 18.67
C PHE A 429 -10.79 10.96 20.02
N LEU A 430 -9.93 11.86 20.50
CA LEU A 430 -10.17 12.62 21.71
C LEU A 430 -11.51 13.36 21.64
N ASN A 431 -11.77 14.07 20.54
CA ASN A 431 -13.02 14.79 20.33
C ASN A 431 -14.24 13.87 20.39
N ALA A 432 -14.15 12.68 19.80
CA ALA A 432 -15.25 11.73 19.76
C ALA A 432 -15.53 11.05 21.11
N MET A 433 -14.51 10.94 21.99
CA MET A 433 -14.56 10.12 23.21
C MET A 433 -14.41 10.90 24.53
N GLN A 434 -14.10 12.21 24.49
CA GLN A 434 -13.86 13.03 25.67
C GLN A 434 -15.03 13.05 26.68
N ASP A 435 -16.27 12.88 26.20
CA ASP A 435 -17.48 12.82 27.02
C ASP A 435 -17.99 11.36 27.19
N LYS A 436 -17.20 10.37 26.80
CA LYS A 436 -17.55 8.92 26.83
C LYS A 436 -16.56 8.09 27.66
N GLY A 437 -16.04 8.67 28.75
CA GLY A 437 -15.20 7.96 29.71
C GLY A 437 -13.69 8.07 29.47
N LEU A 438 -13.22 8.71 28.40
CA LEU A 438 -11.79 8.96 28.20
C LEU A 438 -11.23 9.93 29.27
N GLY A 439 -12.05 10.84 29.79
CA GLY A 439 -11.70 11.76 30.86
C GLY A 439 -11.28 11.08 32.17
N ASP A 440 -11.68 9.82 32.40
CA ASP A 440 -11.21 9.02 33.55
C ASP A 440 -9.72 8.61 33.43
N ILE A 441 -9.16 8.71 32.22
CA ILE A 441 -7.76 8.39 31.94
C ILE A 441 -6.92 9.67 31.97
N ALA A 442 -7.41 10.74 31.33
CA ALA A 442 -6.78 12.05 31.28
C ALA A 442 -7.83 13.15 31.08
N GLU A 443 -7.76 14.21 31.91
CA GLU A 443 -8.67 15.35 31.85
C GLU A 443 -8.31 16.33 30.71
N LEU A 444 -8.29 15.82 29.48
CA LEU A 444 -8.01 16.56 28.26
C LEU A 444 -9.30 16.87 27.49
N ARG A 445 -9.37 18.07 26.92
CA ARG A 445 -10.50 18.48 26.09
C ARG A 445 -10.07 19.18 24.81
N LEU A 446 -10.63 18.74 23.72
CA LEU A 446 -10.63 19.49 22.48
C LEU A 446 -11.68 20.62 22.58
N THR A 447 -11.26 21.86 22.38
CA THR A 447 -12.12 23.05 22.69
C THR A 447 -13.00 23.50 21.53
N GLY A 448 -12.78 22.99 20.32
CA GLY A 448 -13.36 23.48 19.08
C GLY A 448 -12.66 24.76 18.55
N GLN A 449 -11.73 25.34 19.32
CA GLN A 449 -10.88 26.44 18.86
C GLN A 449 -9.64 25.91 18.14
N LYS A 450 -9.01 26.73 17.30
CA LYS A 450 -7.85 26.42 16.50
C LYS A 450 -6.73 27.40 16.72
N ALA A 451 -5.50 26.96 16.54
CA ALA A 451 -4.31 27.78 16.57
C ALA A 451 -3.58 27.74 15.23
N SER A 452 -3.01 28.86 14.82
CA SER A 452 -2.20 28.99 13.62
C SER A 452 -0.73 29.12 14.02
N VAL A 453 0.04 28.08 13.80
CA VAL A 453 1.40 27.91 14.34
C VAL A 453 2.47 27.85 13.26
N LYS A 454 3.69 28.24 13.60
CA LYS A 454 4.89 28.18 12.76
C LYS A 454 6.13 27.69 13.49
N GLU A 455 6.07 27.65 14.81
CA GLU A 455 7.19 27.39 15.69
C GLU A 455 6.87 26.18 16.54
N PHE A 456 7.84 25.32 16.76
CA PHE A 456 7.67 24.04 17.45
C PHE A 456 8.86 23.79 18.39
N ALA A 457 8.59 23.12 19.50
CA ALA A 457 9.65 22.63 20.38
C ALA A 457 9.28 21.25 20.95
N ALA A 458 10.22 20.33 20.89
CA ALA A 458 10.13 19.04 21.56
C ALA A 458 10.73 19.17 22.97
N SER A 459 9.93 19.02 24.02
CA SER A 459 10.34 18.87 25.42
C SER A 459 11.46 19.80 25.90
N TRP A 460 11.35 21.11 25.83
CA TRP A 460 12.41 22.07 26.24
C TRP A 460 13.67 22.06 25.35
N GLY A 461 13.58 21.44 24.18
CA GLY A 461 14.61 21.48 23.16
C GLY A 461 14.69 22.84 22.44
N PRO A 462 15.59 22.94 21.45
CA PRO A 462 15.61 24.10 20.58
C PRO A 462 14.31 24.22 19.81
N HIS A 463 13.95 25.45 19.45
CA HIS A 463 12.78 25.71 18.64
C HIS A 463 13.08 25.52 17.16
N SER A 464 12.17 24.86 16.47
CA SER A 464 12.18 24.67 15.01
C SER A 464 11.10 25.52 14.36
N PHE A 465 11.39 26.03 13.16
CA PHE A 465 10.50 26.96 12.45
C PHE A 465 10.14 26.42 11.07
N ILE A 466 8.94 26.71 10.62
CA ILE A 466 8.47 26.40 9.26
C ILE A 466 8.03 27.69 8.54
N GLU A 467 8.05 27.68 7.23
CA GLU A 467 7.70 28.85 6.44
C GLU A 467 6.21 29.10 6.43
N GLN A 468 5.40 28.06 6.15
CA GLN A 468 3.94 28.15 6.11
C GLN A 468 3.32 27.98 7.49
N LYS A 469 2.14 28.59 7.69
CA LYS A 469 1.36 28.39 8.90
C LYS A 469 0.57 27.08 8.81
N ILE A 470 0.57 26.33 9.90
CA ILE A 470 -0.25 25.14 10.09
C ILE A 470 -1.38 25.47 11.07
N ILE A 471 -2.59 25.00 10.77
CA ILE A 471 -3.73 25.15 11.65
C ILE A 471 -3.93 23.83 12.41
N ILE A 472 -3.86 23.93 13.73
CA ILE A 472 -4.02 22.80 14.64
C ILE A 472 -5.20 22.98 15.58
N PRO A 473 -5.85 21.90 16.04
CA PRO A 473 -6.88 21.99 17.08
C PRO A 473 -6.24 22.37 18.42
N GLN A 474 -6.99 23.12 19.26
CA GLN A 474 -6.55 23.45 20.60
C GLN A 474 -7.03 22.40 21.61
N ILE A 475 -6.08 21.74 22.26
CA ILE A 475 -6.32 20.81 23.36
C ILE A 475 -6.08 21.56 24.66
N ARG A 476 -7.08 21.56 25.55
CA ARG A 476 -7.00 22.10 26.90
C ARG A 476 -6.78 20.97 27.89
N TYR A 477 -5.91 21.19 28.86
CA TYR A 477 -5.75 20.36 30.04
C TYR A 477 -6.07 21.20 31.29
N ASN A 478 -6.73 20.58 32.25
CA ASN A 478 -7.26 21.29 33.43
C ASN A 478 -6.55 20.89 34.72
N THR A 479 -5.73 19.87 34.68
CA THR A 479 -5.02 19.30 35.85
C THR A 479 -3.56 19.05 35.51
N ASN A 480 -2.77 18.68 36.50
CA ASN A 480 -1.37 18.27 36.32
C ASN A 480 -1.21 16.75 36.12
N ASP A 481 -2.25 16.07 35.67
CA ASP A 481 -2.21 14.64 35.35
C ASP A 481 -1.56 14.34 33.98
N SER A 482 -1.25 15.37 33.23
CA SER A 482 -0.73 15.27 31.86
C SER A 482 0.27 16.38 31.52
N TRP A 483 1.11 16.14 30.49
CA TRP A 483 2.24 17.01 30.11
C TRP A 483 2.38 17.11 28.60
N GLU A 484 2.76 18.30 28.13
CA GLU A 484 3.14 18.53 26.76
C GLU A 484 4.50 17.87 26.47
N VAL A 485 4.56 17.02 25.46
CA VAL A 485 5.79 16.38 24.98
C VAL A 485 6.37 17.14 23.79
N VAL A 486 5.51 17.58 22.89
CA VAL A 486 5.83 18.49 21.78
C VAL A 486 4.80 19.61 21.79
N SER A 487 5.27 20.84 21.74
CA SER A 487 4.45 22.05 21.70
C SER A 487 4.65 22.81 20.41
N ALA A 488 3.60 23.47 19.95
CA ALA A 488 3.64 24.43 18.86
C ALA A 488 3.29 25.81 19.39
N PHE A 489 3.82 26.85 18.75
CA PHE A 489 3.69 28.22 19.22
C PHE A 489 3.23 29.17 18.11
N ASP A 490 2.51 30.18 18.50
CA ASP A 490 2.51 31.48 17.86
C ASP A 490 3.35 32.46 18.73
N LYS A 491 3.33 33.72 18.40
CA LYS A 491 4.17 34.72 19.09
C LYS A 491 3.99 34.78 20.61
N THR A 492 2.86 34.33 21.14
CA THR A 492 2.43 34.62 22.52
C THR A 492 1.93 33.41 23.29
N ASN A 493 1.48 32.38 22.60
CA ASN A 493 0.86 31.21 23.22
C ASN A 493 1.47 29.91 22.67
N GLY A 494 1.40 28.84 23.48
CA GLY A 494 1.78 27.48 23.09
C GLY A 494 0.59 26.53 23.18
N TRP A 495 0.61 25.50 22.33
CA TRP A 495 -0.39 24.41 22.31
C TRP A 495 0.29 23.06 22.09
N PRO A 496 -0.21 22.00 22.72
CA PRO A 496 0.37 20.67 22.53
C PRO A 496 0.14 20.14 21.12
N ILE A 497 1.21 19.63 20.52
CA ILE A 497 1.17 18.70 19.36
C ILE A 497 1.10 17.27 19.86
N ILE A 498 1.91 16.93 20.89
CA ILE A 498 1.84 15.65 21.57
C ILE A 498 1.66 15.91 23.06
N HIS A 499 0.58 15.40 23.59
CA HIS A 499 0.29 15.41 25.01
C HIS A 499 0.43 14.01 25.59
N ARG A 500 0.92 13.89 26.82
CA ARG A 500 1.11 12.60 27.52
C ARG A 500 0.43 12.63 28.89
N ALA A 501 -0.34 11.61 29.19
CA ALA A 501 -0.84 11.32 30.51
C ALA A 501 -0.34 9.96 30.99
N ASP A 502 0.05 9.86 32.25
CA ASP A 502 0.43 8.58 32.86
C ASP A 502 -0.84 7.97 33.50
N TYR A 503 -1.16 6.72 33.14
CA TYR A 503 -2.27 5.99 33.71
C TYR A 503 -1.83 4.59 34.13
N SER A 504 -1.82 4.34 35.46
CA SER A 504 -1.29 3.12 36.06
C SER A 504 0.20 2.89 35.64
N LYS A 505 0.48 1.90 34.79
CA LYS A 505 1.82 1.53 34.36
C LYS A 505 2.15 1.99 32.93
N GLY A 506 1.15 2.39 32.16
CA GLY A 506 1.27 2.81 30.77
C GLY A 506 1.03 4.30 30.58
N LYS A 507 1.19 4.76 29.36
CA LYS A 507 1.06 6.15 28.96
C LYS A 507 0.04 6.30 27.84
N LEU A 508 -0.90 7.22 28.02
CA LEU A 508 -1.77 7.71 26.97
C LEU A 508 -1.10 8.92 26.31
N TYR A 509 -0.92 8.86 24.99
CA TYR A 509 -0.50 9.99 24.19
C TYR A 509 -1.67 10.50 23.36
N VAL A 510 -1.75 11.81 23.19
CA VAL A 510 -2.70 12.45 22.28
C VAL A 510 -1.92 13.23 21.24
N LEU A 511 -2.10 12.90 19.96
CA LEU A 511 -1.50 13.57 18.83
C LEU A 511 -2.50 14.53 18.20
N ALA A 512 -2.18 15.82 18.18
CA ALA A 512 -2.95 16.83 17.48
C ALA A 512 -2.75 16.68 15.96
N ILE A 513 -3.80 16.32 15.25
CA ILE A 513 -3.80 16.23 13.79
C ILE A 513 -4.16 17.60 13.23
N PRO A 514 -3.38 18.16 12.28
CA PRO A 514 -3.73 19.41 11.61
C PRO A 514 -5.09 19.36 10.93
N ASP A 515 -5.74 20.50 10.79
CA ASP A 515 -7.01 20.62 10.07
C ASP A 515 -6.92 20.12 8.62
N ASN A 516 -5.84 20.46 7.95
CA ASN A 516 -5.48 19.85 6.68
C ASN A 516 -4.45 18.76 6.98
N VAL A 517 -4.84 17.51 6.82
CA VAL A 517 -3.98 16.36 7.16
C VAL A 517 -2.63 16.35 6.42
N ILE A 518 -2.57 16.91 5.21
CA ILE A 518 -1.32 17.01 4.43
C ILE A 518 -0.29 17.91 5.13
N ASP A 519 -0.72 18.82 6.02
CA ASP A 519 0.20 19.67 6.79
C ASP A 519 1.08 18.86 7.78
N LEU A 520 0.77 17.58 8.04
CA LEU A 520 1.68 16.67 8.73
C LEU A 520 3.05 16.59 8.05
N TYR A 521 3.10 16.69 6.72
CA TYR A 521 4.35 16.62 5.96
C TYR A 521 5.26 17.84 6.18
N HIS A 522 4.69 18.94 6.64
CA HIS A 522 5.39 20.19 6.90
C HIS A 522 5.86 20.35 8.35
N PHE A 523 5.54 19.39 9.23
CA PHE A 523 6.11 19.39 10.57
C PHE A 523 7.65 19.29 10.50
N PRO A 524 8.37 20.02 11.38
CA PRO A 524 9.82 19.89 11.47
C PRO A 524 10.27 18.46 11.75
N VAL A 525 11.48 18.12 11.29
CA VAL A 525 12.03 16.76 11.42
C VAL A 525 12.11 16.29 12.87
N ASP A 526 12.39 17.17 13.82
CA ASP A 526 12.43 16.87 15.26
C ASP A 526 11.02 16.54 15.81
N VAL A 527 9.98 17.24 15.36
CA VAL A 527 8.57 16.92 15.70
C VAL A 527 8.19 15.55 15.13
N LEU A 528 8.47 15.32 13.84
CA LEU A 528 8.20 14.02 13.21
C LEU A 528 8.98 12.88 13.87
N SER A 529 10.23 13.15 14.30
CA SER A 529 11.02 12.17 15.03
C SER A 529 10.43 11.87 16.41
N GLY A 530 9.92 12.89 17.11
CA GLY A 530 9.21 12.71 18.38
C GLY A 530 7.96 11.81 18.26
N ILE A 531 7.17 11.99 17.20
CA ILE A 531 6.01 11.10 16.90
C ILE A 531 6.49 9.66 16.68
N LYS A 532 7.53 9.49 15.87
CA LYS A 532 8.10 8.17 15.54
C LYS A 532 8.72 7.48 16.76
N GLU A 533 9.46 8.20 17.61
CA GLU A 533 10.04 7.65 18.84
C GLU A 533 8.99 7.03 19.77
N ILE A 534 7.82 7.65 19.86
CA ILE A 534 6.73 7.14 20.70
C ILE A 534 6.08 5.93 20.04
N LEU A 535 5.81 5.98 18.74
CA LEU A 535 5.08 4.93 18.02
C LEU A 535 5.93 3.70 17.70
N THR A 536 7.27 3.82 17.65
CA THR A 536 8.16 2.73 17.22
C THR A 536 9.21 2.34 18.27
N PRO A 537 8.84 2.12 19.55
CA PRO A 537 9.80 1.95 20.65
C PRO A 537 10.74 0.74 20.46
N ASN A 538 10.30 -0.30 19.77
CA ASN A 538 11.03 -1.55 19.59
C ASN A 538 11.43 -1.82 18.13
N MET A 539 11.31 -0.84 17.25
CA MET A 539 11.71 -1.01 15.86
C MET A 539 13.25 -0.99 15.73
N PRO A 540 13.81 -1.74 14.76
CA PRO A 540 15.26 -1.84 14.57
C PRO A 540 15.88 -0.54 14.06
N ALA A 541 15.08 0.39 13.57
CA ALA A 541 15.53 1.70 13.10
C ALA A 541 14.42 2.76 13.22
N LEU A 542 14.82 4.03 13.26
CA LEU A 542 13.95 5.20 13.22
C LEU A 542 14.46 6.16 12.15
N LEU A 543 13.54 6.61 11.28
CA LEU A 543 13.86 7.53 10.19
C LEU A 543 13.74 9.00 10.64
N GLU A 544 14.85 9.70 10.74
CA GLU A 544 14.91 11.15 10.96
C GLU A 544 14.91 11.86 9.59
N ALA A 545 13.71 12.14 9.07
CA ALA A 545 13.50 12.71 7.75
C ALA A 545 12.27 13.61 7.72
N PRO A 546 12.18 14.57 6.77
CA PRO A 546 10.96 15.33 6.50
C PRO A 546 9.84 14.43 5.96
N GLY A 547 8.63 14.94 5.85
CA GLY A 547 7.51 14.26 5.17
C GLY A 547 7.84 13.88 3.72
N TYR A 548 6.99 13.11 3.07
CA TYR A 548 7.24 12.44 1.79
C TYR A 548 8.42 11.46 1.83
N THR A 549 8.66 10.85 3.00
CA THR A 549 9.71 9.85 3.18
C THR A 549 9.17 8.74 4.06
N SER A 550 9.19 7.50 3.57
CA SER A 550 8.63 6.33 4.25
C SER A 550 9.72 5.38 4.74
N LEU A 551 9.38 4.63 5.79
CA LEU A 551 10.17 3.53 6.32
C LEU A 551 9.31 2.25 6.29
N PHE A 552 9.80 1.20 5.65
CA PHE A 552 9.22 -0.13 5.71
C PHE A 552 10.16 -1.03 6.51
N VAL A 553 9.61 -1.79 7.45
CA VAL A 553 10.38 -2.62 8.39
C VAL A 553 9.99 -4.07 8.24
N TYR A 554 10.98 -4.96 8.33
CA TYR A 554 10.79 -6.41 8.23
C TYR A 554 11.36 -7.12 9.47
N ASP A 555 10.79 -8.26 9.82
CA ASP A 555 11.12 -9.03 11.04
C ASP A 555 12.54 -9.62 11.06
N ASN A 556 13.24 -9.62 9.94
CA ASN A 556 14.63 -10.07 9.81
C ASN A 556 15.66 -8.92 9.86
N ASN A 557 15.28 -7.75 10.38
CA ASN A 557 16.10 -6.53 10.45
C ASN A 557 16.47 -5.95 9.08
N THR A 558 15.71 -6.26 8.04
CA THR A 558 15.78 -5.51 6.79
C THR A 558 14.84 -4.32 6.88
N VAL A 559 15.26 -3.19 6.32
CA VAL A 559 14.42 -2.00 6.20
C VAL A 559 14.51 -1.43 4.79
N ILE A 560 13.44 -0.79 4.34
CA ILE A 560 13.44 0.01 3.12
C ILE A 560 13.17 1.45 3.51
N VAL A 561 13.98 2.37 3.02
CA VAL A 561 13.77 3.82 3.15
C VAL A 561 13.47 4.36 1.76
N GLU A 562 12.37 5.09 1.59
CA GLU A 562 11.91 5.59 0.29
C GLU A 562 11.59 7.08 0.36
N SER A 563 11.98 7.82 -0.67
CA SER A 563 11.61 9.22 -0.91
C SER A 563 10.59 9.32 -2.02
N PHE A 564 9.51 10.06 -1.78
CA PHE A 564 8.47 10.43 -2.76
C PHE A 564 8.61 11.88 -3.23
N ALA A 565 9.76 12.50 -3.00
CA ALA A 565 10.03 13.87 -3.38
C ALA A 565 10.72 13.95 -4.74
N ASP A 566 10.51 15.06 -5.44
CA ASP A 566 11.12 15.36 -6.75
C ASP A 566 12.60 15.76 -6.64
N GLU A 567 13.11 15.99 -5.41
CA GLU A 567 14.50 16.37 -5.15
C GLU A 567 15.26 15.31 -4.35
N THR A 568 16.58 15.31 -4.50
CA THR A 568 17.47 14.49 -3.66
C THR A 568 17.39 14.95 -2.21
N ARG A 569 17.24 14.02 -1.27
CA ARG A 569 17.12 14.29 0.16
C ARG A 569 18.23 13.65 0.98
N GLN A 570 18.77 14.42 1.92
CA GLN A 570 19.66 13.92 2.95
C GLN A 570 18.82 13.54 4.16
N VAL A 571 18.84 12.26 4.55
CA VAL A 571 18.08 11.74 5.67
C VAL A 571 18.97 10.96 6.62
N LYS A 572 18.52 10.77 7.85
CA LYS A 572 19.25 9.99 8.85
C LYS A 572 18.42 8.80 9.27
N LEU A 573 19.04 7.63 9.27
CA LEU A 573 18.44 6.42 9.82
C LEU A 573 19.15 6.10 11.14
N ARG A 574 18.46 6.38 12.27
CA ARG A 574 18.95 6.07 13.61
C ARG A 574 18.71 4.59 13.88
N LEU A 575 19.77 3.84 14.14
CA LEU A 575 19.72 2.42 14.36
C LEU A 575 19.29 2.08 15.79
N GLY A 576 18.54 1.01 15.94
CA GLY A 576 18.20 0.40 17.22
C GLY A 576 19.43 -0.17 17.93
N ASP A 577 19.26 -0.55 19.20
CA ASP A 577 20.37 -1.08 19.99
C ASP A 577 20.93 -2.38 19.39
N GLY A 578 22.25 -2.46 19.36
CA GLY A 578 22.98 -3.61 18.81
C GLY A 578 23.29 -3.52 17.31
N PHE A 579 22.79 -2.51 16.58
CA PHE A 579 23.18 -2.27 15.20
C PHE A 579 24.19 -1.11 15.08
N SER A 580 25.14 -1.26 14.15
CA SER A 580 26.18 -0.24 13.93
C SER A 580 26.40 0.11 12.47
N LYS A 581 25.91 -0.69 11.55
CA LYS A 581 26.10 -0.53 10.10
C LYS A 581 24.92 -1.17 9.34
N ALA A 582 24.89 -0.96 8.03
CA ALA A 582 23.95 -1.65 7.16
C ALA A 582 24.61 -2.02 5.82
N LYS A 583 24.12 -3.10 5.22
CA LYS A 583 24.45 -3.47 3.84
C LYS A 583 23.29 -3.08 2.93
N ASN A 584 23.56 -2.28 1.91
CA ASN A 584 22.59 -2.01 0.84
C ASN A 584 22.46 -3.26 -0.04
N LEU A 585 21.27 -3.86 -0.07
CA LEU A 585 21.01 -5.10 -0.79
C LEU A 585 20.93 -4.93 -2.32
N VAL A 586 20.77 -3.68 -2.79
CA VAL A 586 20.72 -3.35 -4.22
C VAL A 586 22.13 -3.12 -4.77
N SER A 587 22.91 -2.23 -4.12
CA SER A 587 24.28 -1.88 -4.57
C SER A 587 25.35 -2.82 -4.01
N GLY A 588 25.09 -3.54 -2.93
CA GLY A 588 26.06 -4.34 -2.20
C GLY A 588 26.98 -3.53 -1.27
N GLU A 589 26.82 -2.22 -1.20
CA GLU A 589 27.63 -1.29 -0.40
C GLU A 589 27.39 -1.48 1.11
N ASN A 590 28.45 -1.39 1.90
CA ASN A 590 28.37 -1.34 3.35
C ASN A 590 28.40 0.13 3.82
N ILE A 591 27.38 0.53 4.59
CA ILE A 591 27.22 1.88 5.13
C ILE A 591 27.48 1.80 6.63
N LEU A 592 28.52 2.51 7.10
CA LEU A 592 28.87 2.55 8.52
C LEU A 592 28.08 3.63 9.24
N GLY A 593 27.62 3.31 10.44
CA GLY A 593 26.93 4.25 11.30
C GLY A 593 27.89 5.14 12.09
N GLU A 594 27.62 6.41 12.09
CA GLU A 594 28.30 7.38 12.96
C GLU A 594 27.67 7.39 14.36
N LYS A 595 28.49 7.51 15.40
CA LYS A 595 27.98 7.64 16.77
C LYS A 595 27.46 9.07 16.99
N LYS A 596 26.18 9.18 17.35
CA LYS A 596 25.51 10.44 17.66
C LYS A 596 24.97 10.43 19.08
N GLU A 597 25.15 11.54 19.77
CA GLU A 597 24.62 11.76 21.11
C GLU A 597 23.22 12.36 21.06
N TYR A 598 22.33 11.79 21.86
CA TYR A 598 20.95 12.27 22.06
C TYR A 598 20.79 12.68 23.54
N PRO A 599 20.97 13.97 23.88
CA PRO A 599 20.84 14.46 25.24
C PRO A 599 19.42 14.23 25.77
N GLN A 600 19.30 13.77 26.99
CA GLN A 600 18.04 13.59 27.68
C GLN A 600 17.95 14.47 28.92
N ARG A 601 16.80 15.12 29.14
CA ARG A 601 16.61 15.93 30.35
C ARG A 601 16.63 15.02 31.60
N ARG A 602 17.55 15.30 32.54
CA ARG A 602 17.69 14.58 33.83
C ARG A 602 17.93 13.06 33.69
N LYS A 603 18.38 12.58 32.54
CA LYS A 603 18.77 11.19 32.29
C LYS A 603 20.13 11.17 31.57
N PRO A 604 20.87 10.06 31.59
CA PRO A 604 22.09 9.92 30.80
C PRO A 604 21.83 10.15 29.32
N THR A 605 22.76 10.78 28.64
CA THR A 605 22.79 10.91 27.18
C THR A 605 22.78 9.52 26.53
N ILE A 606 21.93 9.32 25.55
CA ILE A 606 21.88 8.09 24.75
C ILE A 606 22.80 8.26 23.56
N ILE A 607 23.65 7.27 23.29
CA ILE A 607 24.49 7.20 22.10
C ILE A 607 23.91 6.18 21.14
N LYS A 608 23.61 6.58 19.92
CA LYS A 608 23.10 5.70 18.85
C LYS A 608 23.98 5.74 17.62
N SER A 609 23.99 4.67 16.86
CA SER A 609 24.56 4.67 15.51
C SER A 609 23.56 5.26 14.53
N VAL A 610 24.00 6.11 13.65
CA VAL A 610 23.18 6.83 12.67
C VAL A 610 23.79 6.67 11.29
N LEU A 611 23.02 6.17 10.34
CA LEU A 611 23.40 6.17 8.92
C LEU A 611 22.97 7.50 8.31
N ASN A 612 23.90 8.20 7.65
CA ASN A 612 23.59 9.35 6.81
C ASN A 612 23.33 8.81 5.40
N LEU A 613 22.11 9.01 4.90
CA LEU A 613 21.64 8.45 3.63
C LEU A 613 21.28 9.57 2.66
N GLU A 614 21.66 9.40 1.42
CA GLU A 614 21.22 10.25 0.31
C GLU A 614 20.16 9.49 -0.50
N LEU A 615 18.92 9.94 -0.44
CA LEU A 615 17.81 9.40 -1.22
C LEU A 615 17.63 10.21 -2.50
N LYS A 616 17.71 9.56 -3.63
CA LYS A 616 17.41 10.16 -4.93
C LYS A 616 15.91 10.41 -5.05
N PRO A 617 15.47 11.30 -5.97
CA PRO A 617 14.04 11.52 -6.20
C PRO A 617 13.32 10.21 -6.49
N HIS A 618 12.13 10.04 -5.90
CA HIS A 618 11.27 8.88 -6.10
C HIS A 618 12.04 7.55 -6.11
N SER A 619 12.84 7.37 -5.07
CA SER A 619 13.76 6.22 -5.00
C SER A 619 13.83 5.65 -3.60
N TYR A 620 14.17 4.37 -3.54
CA TYR A 620 14.32 3.62 -2.31
C TYR A 620 15.73 3.06 -2.12
N MET A 621 16.09 2.79 -0.87
CA MET A 621 17.25 2.01 -0.47
C MET A 621 16.81 0.82 0.37
N VAL A 622 17.35 -0.35 0.07
CA VAL A 622 17.06 -1.61 0.80
C VAL A 622 18.26 -1.95 1.66
N LEU A 623 18.08 -1.93 2.96
CA LEU A 623 19.17 -2.01 3.94
C LEU A 623 18.99 -3.22 4.86
N GLN A 624 19.96 -4.13 4.87
CA GLN A 624 20.09 -5.16 5.91
C GLN A 624 20.92 -4.56 7.05
N LEU A 625 20.29 -4.43 8.23
CA LEU A 625 20.98 -3.90 9.42
C LEU A 625 21.90 -4.95 10.03
N GLU A 626 23.10 -4.52 10.43
CA GLU A 626 24.15 -5.38 10.96
C GLU A 626 24.74 -4.81 12.26
N LYS A 627 25.29 -5.70 13.11
CA LYS A 627 25.95 -5.36 14.37
C LYS A 627 27.28 -4.66 14.17
#